data_9dbaeb22eff4860b9ce267f36ad756d5
#
_entry.id   9dbaeb22eff4860b9ce267f36ad756d5
#
_cell.length_a   1.000
_cell.length_b   1.000
_cell.length_c   1.000
_cell.angle_alpha   90.00
_cell.angle_beta   90.00
_cell.angle_gamma   90.00
#
_symmetry.space_group_name_H-M   'P 1'
#
loop_
_entity.id
_entity.type
_entity.pdbx_description
1 polymer ?
#
loop_
_entity_poly.entity_id
_entity_poly.type
_entity_poly.pdbx_seq_one_letter_code
_entity_poly.pdbx_strand_id
1 'polypeptide(L)'
;MMGRMYMFNYSSRQSGAVLISGLLILVVLTIISISSIQTTQMEERMAANYRARTTAFEGAEAALLAAESFLTGSVSTLDAFDNDGSDGLYDNSVDRIWENVDWTATTGTNLAVQVAGFDSAYVIEHFGTFDADQATASLNIDNYGNEAGAGVGAVNKQLFRITARGTDTKGVGQVFIQVTYELEL
;
A
#
# COMPACT_ATOMS: atom_id res chain seq x y z
N MET A 1 66.78 21.89 -74.71
CA MET A 1 66.86 22.40 -73.34
C MET A 1 65.51 22.09 -72.67
N MET A 2 65.49 21.01 -71.87
CA MET A 2 64.27 20.46 -71.29
C MET A 2 64.19 20.92 -69.82
N GLY A 3 63.28 21.86 -69.53
CA GLY A 3 63.02 22.36 -68.16
C GLY A 3 62.25 21.37 -67.34
N ARG A 4 62.79 20.86 -66.25
CA ARG A 4 62.18 19.93 -65.27
C ARG A 4 61.36 20.74 -64.27
N MET A 5 60.01 20.63 -64.36
CA MET A 5 59.08 21.28 -63.47
C MET A 5 59.02 20.49 -62.14
N TYR A 6 59.50 21.08 -61.07
CA TYR A 6 59.42 20.53 -59.74
C TYR A 6 58.06 20.89 -59.16
N MET A 7 57.18 19.90 -59.02
CA MET A 7 55.93 20.04 -58.18
C MET A 7 56.30 20.02 -56.72
N PHE A 8 56.09 21.14 -56.05
CA PHE A 8 56.14 21.23 -54.62
C PHE A 8 54.84 20.65 -54.04
N ASN A 9 54.94 19.46 -53.48
CA ASN A 9 53.86 18.93 -52.69
C ASN A 9 53.81 19.68 -51.36
N TYR A 10 52.82 20.56 -51.18
CA TYR A 10 52.47 21.16 -49.89
C TYR A 10 51.72 20.14 -49.06
N SER A 11 52.41 19.42 -48.21
CA SER A 11 51.82 18.60 -47.16
C SER A 11 51.26 19.54 -46.07
N SER A 12 49.98 19.88 -46.15
CA SER A 12 49.30 20.64 -45.09
C SER A 12 49.22 19.77 -43.83
N ARG A 13 49.99 20.13 -42.82
CA ARG A 13 49.90 19.48 -41.45
C ARG A 13 48.59 19.85 -40.79
N GLN A 14 47.56 18.98 -40.89
CA GLN A 14 46.28 19.10 -40.22
C GLN A 14 46.32 18.53 -38.78
N SER A 15 47.37 18.82 -38.01
CA SER A 15 47.51 18.25 -36.65
C SER A 15 46.57 18.88 -35.60
N GLY A 16 46.04 20.09 -35.83
CA GLY A 16 45.12 20.75 -34.88
C GLY A 16 43.69 20.26 -34.97
N ALA A 17 43.18 19.93 -36.16
CA ALA A 17 41.79 19.51 -36.37
C ALA A 17 41.45 18.14 -35.72
N VAL A 18 42.41 17.23 -35.71
CA VAL A 18 42.28 15.91 -35.10
C VAL A 18 42.11 15.99 -33.57
N LEU A 19 42.82 16.93 -32.94
CA LEU A 19 42.77 17.10 -31.49
C LEU A 19 41.41 17.69 -31.05
N ILE A 20 40.89 18.65 -31.81
CA ILE A 20 39.57 19.24 -31.59
C ILE A 20 38.45 18.20 -31.80
N SER A 21 38.49 17.42 -32.87
CA SER A 21 37.52 16.39 -33.16
C SER A 21 37.57 15.27 -32.12
N GLY A 22 38.75 14.87 -31.65
CA GLY A 22 38.91 13.90 -30.56
C GLY A 22 38.30 14.39 -29.22
N LEU A 23 38.52 15.67 -28.89
CA LEU A 23 37.94 16.26 -27.69
C LEU A 23 36.43 16.34 -27.79
N LEU A 24 35.86 16.68 -28.95
CA LEU A 24 34.42 16.75 -29.18
C LEU A 24 33.76 15.37 -29.03
N ILE A 25 34.37 14.32 -29.60
CA ILE A 25 33.91 12.94 -29.46
C ILE A 25 33.93 12.52 -27.96
N LEU A 26 35.00 12.85 -27.24
CA LEU A 26 35.13 12.53 -25.83
C LEU A 26 34.02 13.20 -25.00
N VAL A 27 33.71 14.47 -25.27
CA VAL A 27 32.59 15.18 -24.61
C VAL A 27 31.24 14.51 -24.90
N VAL A 28 30.99 14.14 -26.15
CA VAL A 28 29.73 13.45 -26.50
C VAL A 28 29.63 12.10 -25.81
N LEU A 29 30.71 11.31 -25.79
CA LEU A 29 30.72 10.01 -25.07
C LEU A 29 30.53 10.16 -23.56
N THR A 30 31.09 11.20 -22.94
CA THR A 30 30.84 11.44 -21.50
C THR A 30 29.42 11.81 -21.22
N ILE A 31 28.75 12.62 -22.03
CA ILE A 31 27.33 12.97 -21.86
C ILE A 31 26.44 11.72 -21.98
N ILE A 32 26.69 10.88 -23.00
CA ILE A 32 25.94 9.63 -23.19
C ILE A 32 26.13 8.70 -21.99
N SER A 33 27.35 8.57 -21.48
CA SER A 33 27.63 7.73 -20.31
C SER A 33 26.93 8.22 -19.06
N ILE A 34 26.93 9.52 -18.79
CA ILE A 34 26.22 10.10 -17.64
C ILE A 34 24.70 9.87 -17.76
N SER A 35 24.12 10.06 -18.94
CA SER A 35 22.71 9.83 -19.20
C SER A 35 22.31 8.37 -18.94
N SER A 36 23.14 7.43 -19.36
CA SER A 36 22.92 6.00 -19.13
C SER A 36 22.91 5.65 -17.64
N ILE A 37 23.85 6.20 -16.86
CA ILE A 37 23.91 5.98 -15.40
C ILE A 37 22.66 6.54 -14.71
N GLN A 38 22.19 7.72 -15.09
CA GLN A 38 20.98 8.32 -14.51
C GLN A 38 19.74 7.47 -14.75
N THR A 39 19.59 6.90 -15.95
CA THR A 39 18.48 6.01 -16.28
C THR A 39 18.51 4.76 -15.41
N THR A 40 19.66 4.11 -15.28
CA THR A 40 19.81 2.91 -14.43
C THR A 40 19.48 3.20 -12.95
N GLN A 41 19.95 4.33 -12.42
CA GLN A 41 19.64 4.73 -11.06
C GLN A 41 18.13 4.97 -10.84
N MET A 42 17.44 5.52 -11.83
CA MET A 42 15.99 5.72 -11.76
C MET A 42 15.26 4.38 -11.77
N GLU A 43 15.66 3.44 -12.61
CA GLU A 43 15.10 2.08 -12.67
C GLU A 43 15.31 1.32 -11.35
N GLU A 44 16.50 1.41 -10.75
CA GLU A 44 16.79 0.81 -9.45
C GLU A 44 15.91 1.37 -8.34
N ARG A 45 15.73 2.71 -8.31
CA ARG A 45 14.84 3.36 -7.32
C ARG A 45 13.39 2.95 -7.51
N MET A 46 12.90 2.89 -8.76
CA MET A 46 11.54 2.41 -9.04
C MET A 46 11.36 0.95 -8.62
N ALA A 47 12.32 0.07 -8.91
CA ALA A 47 12.29 -1.32 -8.50
C ALA A 47 12.33 -1.48 -6.97
N ALA A 48 13.14 -0.67 -6.27
CA ALA A 48 13.19 -0.67 -4.82
C ALA A 48 11.87 -0.21 -4.20
N ASN A 49 11.28 0.87 -4.70
CA ASN A 49 9.98 1.37 -4.23
C ASN A 49 8.84 0.36 -4.49
N TYR A 50 8.88 -0.31 -5.64
CA TYR A 50 7.90 -1.34 -5.95
C TYR A 50 8.00 -2.53 -4.97
N ARG A 51 9.21 -3.00 -4.68
CA ARG A 51 9.44 -4.06 -3.68
C ARG A 51 8.98 -3.64 -2.30
N ALA A 52 9.33 -2.43 -1.85
CA ALA A 52 8.91 -1.91 -0.55
C ALA A 52 7.38 -1.88 -0.43
N ARG A 53 6.68 -1.43 -1.49
CA ARG A 53 5.21 -1.42 -1.52
C ARG A 53 4.62 -2.83 -1.52
N THR A 54 5.21 -3.77 -2.25
CA THR A 54 4.74 -5.17 -2.27
C THR A 54 4.90 -5.81 -0.89
N THR A 55 6.04 -5.64 -0.24
CA THR A 55 6.27 -6.15 1.12
C THR A 55 5.31 -5.52 2.14
N ALA A 56 5.07 -4.21 2.04
CA ALA A 56 4.09 -3.53 2.89
C ALA A 56 2.66 -4.05 2.66
N PHE A 57 2.30 -4.34 1.41
CA PHE A 57 1.00 -4.93 1.07
C PHE A 57 0.84 -6.34 1.65
N GLU A 58 1.84 -7.20 1.50
CA GLU A 58 1.87 -8.54 2.11
C GLU A 58 1.73 -8.47 3.63
N GLY A 59 2.40 -7.49 4.28
CA GLY A 59 2.26 -7.24 5.71
C GLY A 59 0.83 -6.80 6.09
N ALA A 60 0.22 -5.92 5.31
CA ALA A 60 -1.15 -5.48 5.54
C ALA A 60 -2.16 -6.63 5.35
N GLU A 61 -1.98 -7.51 4.36
CA GLU A 61 -2.81 -8.72 4.18
C GLU A 61 -2.65 -9.69 5.35
N ALA A 62 -1.43 -9.88 5.85
CA ALA A 62 -1.19 -10.72 7.03
C ALA A 62 -1.88 -10.14 8.28
N ALA A 63 -1.87 -8.82 8.45
CA ALA A 63 -2.57 -8.15 9.54
C ALA A 63 -4.09 -8.29 9.40
N LEU A 64 -4.63 -8.19 8.19
CA LEU A 64 -6.04 -8.38 7.91
C LEU A 64 -6.49 -9.81 8.29
N LEU A 65 -5.75 -10.83 7.86
CA LEU A 65 -6.04 -12.23 8.21
C LEU A 65 -5.96 -12.49 9.73
N ALA A 66 -4.99 -11.86 10.41
CA ALA A 66 -4.90 -11.95 11.86
C ALA A 66 -6.12 -11.32 12.55
N ALA A 67 -6.58 -10.16 12.06
CA ALA A 67 -7.78 -9.48 12.55
C ALA A 67 -9.06 -10.31 12.32
N GLU A 68 -9.23 -10.89 11.14
CA GLU A 68 -10.36 -11.79 10.84
C GLU A 68 -10.36 -13.03 11.73
N SER A 69 -9.20 -13.63 11.93
CA SER A 69 -9.03 -14.79 12.81
C SER A 69 -9.36 -14.44 14.27
N PHE A 70 -8.94 -13.26 14.73
CA PHE A 70 -9.25 -12.75 16.06
C PHE A 70 -10.76 -12.50 16.20
N LEU A 71 -11.38 -11.83 15.23
CA LEU A 71 -12.79 -11.48 15.24
C LEU A 71 -13.67 -12.75 15.30
N THR A 72 -13.36 -13.75 14.50
CA THR A 72 -14.14 -15.01 14.44
C THR A 72 -13.86 -15.96 15.58
N GLY A 73 -12.69 -15.92 16.18
CA GLY A 73 -12.27 -16.88 17.21
C GLY A 73 -12.35 -16.38 18.64
N SER A 74 -12.27 -15.08 18.86
CA SER A 74 -12.12 -14.49 20.20
C SER A 74 -13.25 -13.55 20.60
N VAL A 75 -13.96 -12.98 19.63
CA VAL A 75 -15.05 -12.04 19.90
C VAL A 75 -16.37 -12.81 20.00
N SER A 76 -16.99 -12.78 21.19
CA SER A 76 -18.29 -13.39 21.44
C SER A 76 -19.34 -12.37 21.93
N THR A 77 -18.91 -11.18 22.32
CA THR A 77 -19.76 -10.07 22.77
C THR A 77 -19.17 -8.75 22.29
N LEU A 78 -19.99 -7.69 22.28
CA LEU A 78 -19.54 -6.34 21.93
C LEU A 78 -18.89 -5.59 23.10
N ASP A 79 -18.87 -6.15 24.28
CA ASP A 79 -18.37 -5.49 25.50
C ASP A 79 -16.86 -5.15 25.45
N ALA A 80 -16.13 -5.84 24.53
CA ALA A 80 -14.71 -5.59 24.31
C ALA A 80 -14.42 -4.34 23.45
N PHE A 81 -15.47 -3.81 22.79
CA PHE A 81 -15.30 -2.64 21.92
C PHE A 81 -15.63 -1.38 22.71
N ASP A 82 -14.63 -0.52 22.86
CA ASP A 82 -14.75 0.72 23.62
C ASP A 82 -14.16 1.92 22.85
N ASN A 83 -14.13 3.08 23.51
CA ASN A 83 -13.61 4.31 22.90
C ASN A 83 -12.16 4.64 23.30
N ASP A 84 -11.56 3.85 24.19
CA ASP A 84 -10.18 4.08 24.64
C ASP A 84 -9.15 3.33 23.79
N GLY A 85 -9.57 2.23 23.16
CA GLY A 85 -8.78 1.46 22.21
C GLY A 85 -7.45 0.98 22.76
N SER A 86 -7.42 0.58 24.02
CA SER A 86 -6.20 0.07 24.66
C SER A 86 -5.78 -1.30 24.14
N ASP A 87 -6.67 -2.00 23.46
CA ASP A 87 -6.50 -3.33 22.88
C ASP A 87 -6.69 -3.39 21.34
N GLY A 88 -6.88 -2.22 20.71
CA GLY A 88 -7.10 -2.12 19.26
C GLY A 88 -8.53 -2.42 18.81
N LEU A 89 -9.47 -2.56 19.77
CA LEU A 89 -10.89 -2.75 19.53
C LEU A 89 -11.64 -1.45 19.84
N TYR A 90 -12.40 -0.97 18.88
CA TYR A 90 -13.03 0.34 18.96
C TYR A 90 -14.54 0.24 18.72
N ASP A 91 -15.30 1.04 19.44
CA ASP A 91 -16.68 1.31 19.10
C ASP A 91 -16.77 2.38 17.99
N ASN A 92 -17.97 2.64 17.47
CA ASN A 92 -18.16 3.63 16.40
C ASN A 92 -18.25 5.08 16.90
N SER A 93 -17.94 5.33 18.16
CA SER A 93 -17.96 6.68 18.74
C SER A 93 -16.77 7.54 18.28
N VAL A 94 -15.69 6.90 17.83
CA VAL A 94 -14.48 7.56 17.35
C VAL A 94 -14.51 7.64 15.83
N ASP A 95 -14.62 8.86 15.29
CA ASP A 95 -14.58 9.06 13.85
C ASP A 95 -13.14 8.86 13.32
N ARG A 96 -13.01 8.12 12.22
CA ARG A 96 -11.76 7.89 11.51
C ARG A 96 -10.64 7.39 12.42
N ILE A 97 -10.90 6.31 13.12
CA ILE A 97 -9.95 5.76 14.09
C ILE A 97 -8.55 5.57 13.51
N TRP A 98 -8.44 5.15 12.24
CA TRP A 98 -7.16 4.92 11.55
C TRP A 98 -6.27 6.17 11.41
N GLU A 99 -6.81 7.38 11.55
CA GLU A 99 -6.05 8.63 11.55
C GLU A 99 -5.51 8.97 12.94
N ASN A 100 -6.16 8.48 14.01
CA ASN A 100 -5.87 8.83 15.40
C ASN A 100 -5.14 7.73 16.18
N VAL A 101 -5.03 6.53 15.60
CA VAL A 101 -4.38 5.39 16.22
C VAL A 101 -2.85 5.54 16.19
N ASP A 102 -2.20 5.19 17.29
CA ASP A 102 -0.76 4.97 17.28
C ASP A 102 -0.45 3.55 16.78
N TRP A 103 -0.01 3.50 15.53
CA TRP A 103 0.29 2.26 14.83
C TRP A 103 1.58 1.57 15.29
N THR A 104 2.34 2.17 16.19
CA THR A 104 3.65 1.69 16.63
C THR A 104 3.72 1.43 18.12
N ALA A 105 2.85 2.05 18.90
CA ALA A 105 2.81 1.85 20.33
C ALA A 105 2.25 0.47 20.69
N THR A 106 2.74 -0.07 21.79
CA THR A 106 2.33 -1.37 22.34
C THR A 106 1.66 -1.23 23.71
N THR A 107 1.60 -0.02 24.24
CA THR A 107 0.99 0.29 25.54
C THR A 107 0.39 1.69 25.52
N GLY A 108 -0.72 1.89 26.19
CA GLY A 108 -1.43 3.17 26.26
C GLY A 108 -2.87 3.06 25.78
N THR A 109 -3.40 4.15 25.24
CA THR A 109 -4.71 4.24 24.59
C THR A 109 -4.55 4.52 23.10
N ASN A 110 -5.60 4.29 22.32
CA ASN A 110 -5.58 4.46 20.86
C ASN A 110 -4.49 3.62 20.17
N LEU A 111 -4.43 2.34 20.51
CA LEU A 111 -3.45 1.40 19.98
C LEU A 111 -3.96 0.64 18.76
N ALA A 112 -3.00 0.17 17.95
CA ALA A 112 -3.22 -0.88 16.97
C ALA A 112 -2.60 -2.21 17.46
N VAL A 113 -3.25 -3.32 17.14
CA VAL A 113 -2.72 -4.65 17.45
C VAL A 113 -1.56 -4.99 16.53
N GLN A 114 -0.40 -5.22 17.10
CA GLN A 114 0.80 -5.58 16.34
C GLN A 114 0.78 -7.06 15.94
N VAL A 115 1.17 -7.35 14.71
CA VAL A 115 1.23 -8.72 14.20
C VAL A 115 2.66 -9.26 14.29
N ALA A 116 2.82 -10.35 15.04
CA ALA A 116 4.13 -10.95 15.24
C ALA A 116 4.74 -11.45 13.91
N GLY A 117 5.99 -11.12 13.68
CA GLY A 117 6.76 -11.56 12.52
C GLY A 117 6.62 -10.66 11.28
N PHE A 118 5.77 -9.64 11.35
CA PHE A 118 5.60 -8.64 10.29
C PHE A 118 5.65 -7.24 10.89
N ASP A 119 6.10 -6.28 10.12
CA ASP A 119 6.01 -4.86 10.49
C ASP A 119 4.62 -4.34 10.09
N SER A 120 3.60 -4.89 10.77
CA SER A 120 2.19 -4.67 10.45
C SER A 120 1.32 -4.68 11.69
N ALA A 121 0.21 -3.98 11.61
CA ALA A 121 -0.75 -3.85 12.69
C ALA A 121 -2.18 -3.70 12.15
N TYR A 122 -3.16 -3.97 12.98
CA TYR A 122 -4.57 -3.77 12.63
C TYR A 122 -5.35 -3.12 13.77
N VAL A 123 -6.49 -2.55 13.41
CA VAL A 123 -7.54 -2.13 14.32
C VAL A 123 -8.86 -2.69 13.84
N ILE A 124 -9.75 -3.01 14.79
CA ILE A 124 -11.10 -3.48 14.53
C ILE A 124 -12.07 -2.48 15.15
N GLU A 125 -12.99 -2.00 14.36
CA GLU A 125 -14.02 -1.06 14.77
C GLU A 125 -15.39 -1.71 14.60
N HIS A 126 -16.20 -1.74 15.67
CA HIS A 126 -17.61 -2.10 15.55
C HIS A 126 -18.36 -0.97 14.88
N PHE A 127 -18.74 -1.15 13.63
CA PHE A 127 -19.33 -0.09 12.81
C PHE A 127 -20.84 0.06 13.04
N GLY A 128 -21.50 -1.01 13.45
CA GLY A 128 -22.94 -1.00 13.73
C GLY A 128 -23.60 -2.36 13.51
N THR A 129 -24.91 -2.37 13.63
CA THR A 129 -25.76 -3.56 13.44
C THR A 129 -26.48 -3.44 12.11
N PHE A 130 -26.46 -4.50 11.31
CA PHE A 130 -27.27 -4.60 10.12
C PHE A 130 -28.54 -5.40 10.43
N ASP A 131 -29.68 -4.73 10.39
CA ASP A 131 -30.98 -5.34 10.54
C ASP A 131 -31.47 -5.83 9.16
N ALA A 132 -31.44 -7.13 8.95
CA ALA A 132 -31.85 -7.75 7.69
C ALA A 132 -33.34 -7.51 7.39
N ASP A 133 -34.17 -7.31 8.41
CA ASP A 133 -35.60 -7.02 8.22
C ASP A 133 -35.85 -5.65 7.62
N GLN A 134 -35.01 -4.66 7.90
CA GLN A 134 -35.12 -3.33 7.30
C GLN A 134 -34.71 -3.31 5.83
N ALA A 135 -33.77 -4.14 5.45
CA ALA A 135 -33.31 -4.23 4.05
C ALA A 135 -34.39 -4.87 3.15
N THR A 136 -35.13 -5.87 3.65
CA THR A 136 -36.23 -6.50 2.93
C THR A 136 -37.45 -5.59 2.86
N ALA A 137 -37.75 -4.83 3.92
CA ALA A 137 -38.85 -3.86 3.94
C ALA A 137 -38.65 -2.73 2.91
N SER A 138 -37.40 -2.30 2.68
CA SER A 138 -37.10 -1.26 1.71
C SER A 138 -37.21 -1.74 0.25
N LEU A 139 -37.08 -3.02 -0.01
CA LEU A 139 -37.15 -3.62 -1.35
C LEU A 139 -38.59 -4.04 -1.75
N ASN A 140 -39.57 -3.87 -0.86
CA ASN A 140 -40.99 -4.21 -1.12
C ASN A 140 -41.21 -5.62 -1.71
N ILE A 141 -40.42 -6.60 -1.25
CA ILE A 141 -40.49 -8.00 -1.68
C ILE A 141 -41.65 -8.77 -1.03
N ASP A 142 -42.30 -8.19 -0.02
CA ASP A 142 -43.44 -8.77 0.71
C ASP A 142 -44.70 -9.07 -0.14
N ASN A 143 -44.69 -8.73 -1.41
CA ASN A 143 -45.83 -8.94 -2.28
C ASN A 143 -45.79 -10.24 -3.10
N TYR A 144 -44.76 -11.08 -2.92
CA TYR A 144 -44.67 -12.39 -3.57
C TYR A 144 -44.69 -13.53 -2.54
N GLY A 145 -45.90 -13.93 -2.17
CA GLY A 145 -46.14 -15.16 -1.43
C GLY A 145 -46.37 -14.96 0.07
N ASN A 146 -47.57 -14.56 0.41
CA ASN A 146 -48.12 -14.65 1.76
C ASN A 146 -48.32 -16.13 2.15
N GLU A 147 -47.23 -16.80 2.45
CA GLU A 147 -47.25 -17.96 3.32
C GLU A 147 -46.59 -17.47 4.62
N ALA A 148 -47.39 -17.40 5.68
CA ALA A 148 -46.96 -17.12 7.04
C ALA A 148 -45.90 -18.15 7.46
N GLY A 149 -44.72 -18.00 6.98
CA GLY A 149 -43.51 -18.68 7.42
C GLY A 149 -43.09 -18.04 8.73
N ALA A 150 -43.12 -18.81 9.78
CA ALA A 150 -42.58 -18.52 11.09
C ALA A 150 -41.36 -17.61 10.96
N GLY A 151 -41.35 -16.50 11.71
CA GLY A 151 -40.26 -15.55 11.71
C GLY A 151 -38.94 -16.27 11.75
N VAL A 152 -38.19 -16.17 10.66
CA VAL A 152 -36.76 -16.37 10.70
C VAL A 152 -36.30 -15.23 11.60
N GLY A 153 -35.95 -15.58 12.84
CA GLY A 153 -35.57 -14.59 13.85
C GLY A 153 -34.60 -13.64 13.20
N ALA A 154 -34.87 -12.35 13.29
CA ALA A 154 -34.01 -11.33 12.76
C ALA A 154 -32.60 -11.63 13.25
N VAL A 155 -31.75 -12.09 12.37
CA VAL A 155 -30.34 -12.33 12.69
C VAL A 155 -29.68 -10.97 12.67
N ASN A 156 -29.47 -10.41 13.86
CA ASN A 156 -28.78 -9.13 14.00
C ASN A 156 -27.30 -9.35 13.65
N LYS A 157 -26.97 -9.06 12.43
CA LYS A 157 -25.60 -9.13 11.95
C LYS A 157 -24.84 -7.89 12.39
N GLN A 158 -23.72 -8.13 13.03
CA GLN A 158 -22.82 -7.05 13.45
C GLN A 158 -21.84 -6.74 12.32
N LEU A 159 -21.66 -5.47 12.04
CA LEU A 159 -20.71 -4.99 11.04
C LEU A 159 -19.45 -4.47 11.72
N PHE A 160 -18.33 -5.00 11.30
CA PHE A 160 -17.02 -4.58 11.76
C PHE A 160 -16.22 -4.00 10.59
N ARG A 161 -15.51 -2.95 10.88
CA ARG A 161 -14.52 -2.38 9.94
C ARG A 161 -13.13 -2.73 10.46
N ILE A 162 -12.40 -3.48 9.65
CA ILE A 162 -11.02 -3.82 9.93
C ILE A 162 -10.14 -2.91 9.10
N THR A 163 -9.24 -2.18 9.73
CA THR A 163 -8.21 -1.41 9.05
C THR A 163 -6.85 -2.03 9.40
N ALA A 164 -6.17 -2.54 8.39
CA ALA A 164 -4.84 -3.14 8.51
C ALA A 164 -3.80 -2.24 7.87
N ARG A 165 -2.66 -2.10 8.53
CA ARG A 165 -1.49 -1.36 8.06
C ARG A 165 -0.32 -2.33 7.92
N GLY A 166 0.37 -2.26 6.80
CA GLY A 166 1.67 -2.91 6.62
C GLY A 166 2.73 -1.90 6.25
N THR A 167 3.94 -2.12 6.73
CA THR A 167 5.13 -1.34 6.36
C THR A 167 6.23 -2.27 5.89
N ASP A 168 7.12 -1.75 5.06
CA ASP A 168 8.35 -2.47 4.74
C ASP A 168 9.37 -2.32 5.87
N THR A 169 10.37 -3.20 5.90
CA THR A 169 11.41 -3.24 6.94
C THR A 169 12.23 -1.95 7.08
N LYS A 170 12.13 -1.05 6.12
CA LYS A 170 12.80 0.25 6.11
C LYS A 170 11.86 1.42 6.42
N GLY A 171 10.56 1.16 6.56
CA GLY A 171 9.54 2.18 6.79
C GLY A 171 9.29 3.12 5.59
N VAL A 172 9.77 2.77 4.40
CA VAL A 172 9.62 3.58 3.18
C VAL A 172 8.30 3.28 2.47
N GLY A 173 7.91 2.00 2.44
CA GLY A 173 6.63 1.54 1.90
C GLY A 173 5.60 1.42 3.01
N GLN A 174 4.44 2.04 2.84
CA GLN A 174 3.32 1.91 3.76
C GLN A 174 2.04 1.68 2.96
N VAL A 175 1.24 0.70 3.38
CA VAL A 175 -0.03 0.34 2.76
C VAL A 175 -1.08 0.17 3.85
N PHE A 176 -2.27 0.71 3.59
CA PHE A 176 -3.47 0.47 4.39
C PHE A 176 -4.46 -0.32 3.56
N ILE A 177 -5.06 -1.34 4.18
CA ILE A 177 -6.17 -2.11 3.64
C ILE A 177 -7.34 -1.97 4.61
N GLN A 178 -8.52 -1.67 4.09
CA GLN A 178 -9.72 -1.56 4.89
C GLN A 178 -10.79 -2.48 4.32
N VAL A 179 -11.41 -3.28 5.18
CA VAL A 179 -12.46 -4.25 4.82
C VAL A 179 -13.59 -4.14 5.82
N THR A 180 -14.83 -4.30 5.34
CA THR A 180 -15.98 -4.48 6.19
C THR A 180 -16.27 -5.97 6.33
N TYR A 181 -16.39 -6.43 7.55
CA TYR A 181 -16.65 -7.81 7.90
C TYR A 181 -18.00 -7.92 8.61
N GLU A 182 -18.75 -8.97 8.32
CA GLU A 182 -20.05 -9.26 8.91
C GLU A 182 -19.93 -10.50 9.79
N LEU A 183 -20.39 -10.40 11.04
CA LEU A 183 -20.38 -11.50 12.00
C LEU A 183 -21.72 -11.56 12.74
N GLU A 184 -22.20 -12.76 12.97
CA GLU A 184 -23.33 -13.06 13.84
C GLU A 184 -22.78 -13.31 15.25
N LEU A 185 -23.21 -12.50 16.23
CA LEU A 185 -22.83 -12.61 17.65
C LEU A 185 -24.06 -12.95 18.52
#